data_192bfbe62edf6717a989462d3e7aae63
#
_entry.id   192bfbe62edf6717a989462d3e7aae63
#
_cell.length_a   1.000
_cell.length_b   1.000
_cell.length_c   1.000
_cell.angle_alpha   90.00
_cell.angle_beta   90.00
_cell.angle_gamma   90.00
#
_symmetry.space_group_name_H-M   'P 1'
#
loop_
_entity.id
_entity.type
_entity.pdbx_description
1 polymer ?
#
loop_
_entity_poly.entity_id
_entity_poly.type
_entity_poly.pdbx_seq_one_letter_code
_entity_poly.pdbx_strand_id
1 'polypeptide(L)'
;MAGFKAILGHEQIIEHLQNAVTMDKVSHAYIINGPDKSGKMMLAEAFAQTLECEKLEDVVKNAAQPSDVEPCMECHSCKQAMTKNQPDIIYVRHEKPNTISVDDIRTQVNNDIVIKPYSSRYKIYIIDEAEKMNEQAQNALLKTIAEP
;
A
#
# COMPACT_ATOMS: atom_id res chain seq x y z
N MET A 1 11.06 2.40 8.15
CA MET A 1 9.60 2.32 8.39
C MET A 1 9.32 1.84 9.79
N ALA A 2 8.37 2.44 10.46
CA ALA A 2 8.05 2.08 11.85
C ALA A 2 6.52 2.12 12.11
N GLY A 3 5.71 1.91 11.10
CA GLY A 3 4.26 1.91 11.21
C GLY A 3 3.67 3.33 11.28
N PHE A 4 2.40 3.39 11.64
CA PHE A 4 1.67 4.66 11.67
C PHE A 4 2.17 5.62 12.75
N LYS A 5 2.67 5.07 13.86
CA LYS A 5 3.14 5.90 14.98
C LYS A 5 4.36 6.74 14.65
N ALA A 6 5.13 6.35 13.65
CA ALA A 6 6.31 7.09 13.22
C ALA A 6 5.97 8.30 12.35
N ILE A 7 4.72 8.42 11.93
CA ILE A 7 4.30 9.48 11.02
C ILE A 7 3.78 10.66 11.83
N LEU A 8 4.35 11.84 11.57
CA LEU A 8 3.92 13.08 12.20
C LEU A 8 2.83 13.73 11.34
N GLY A 9 1.70 14.05 11.94
CA GLY A 9 0.56 14.60 11.22
C GLY A 9 -0.27 13.54 10.52
N HIS A 10 -1.13 13.98 9.61
CA HIS A 10 -2.03 13.11 8.84
C HIS A 10 -2.98 12.27 9.70
N GLU A 11 -3.34 12.74 10.88
CA GLU A 11 -4.14 11.97 11.83
C GLU A 11 -5.48 11.51 11.26
N GLN A 12 -6.14 12.36 10.47
CA GLN A 12 -7.43 12.01 9.86
C GLN A 12 -7.30 10.87 8.85
N ILE A 13 -6.24 10.89 8.05
CA ILE A 13 -5.98 9.85 7.06
C ILE A 13 -5.62 8.55 7.75
N ILE A 14 -4.75 8.62 8.74
CA ILE A 14 -4.34 7.44 9.52
C ILE A 14 -5.57 6.82 10.19
N GLU A 15 -6.41 7.62 10.81
CA GLU A 15 -7.64 7.15 11.44
C GLU A 15 -8.54 6.44 10.42
N HIS A 16 -8.70 7.02 9.23
CA HIS A 16 -9.51 6.42 8.17
C HIS A 16 -8.96 5.05 7.76
N LEU A 17 -7.65 4.93 7.58
CA LEU A 17 -7.02 3.68 7.18
C LEU A 17 -7.12 2.63 8.29
N GLN A 18 -6.89 3.02 9.54
CA GLN A 18 -7.00 2.11 10.68
C GLN A 18 -8.44 1.63 10.87
N ASN A 19 -9.41 2.50 10.67
CA ASN A 19 -10.83 2.12 10.71
C ASN A 19 -11.17 1.12 9.61
N ALA A 20 -10.66 1.33 8.41
CA ALA A 20 -10.90 0.41 7.29
C ALA A 20 -10.36 -0.99 7.59
N VAL A 21 -9.18 -1.08 8.18
CA VAL A 21 -8.57 -2.35 8.59
C VAL A 21 -9.42 -3.03 9.67
N THR A 22 -9.81 -2.26 10.69
CA THR A 22 -10.60 -2.79 11.82
C THR A 22 -11.95 -3.32 11.38
N MET A 23 -12.60 -2.64 10.43
CA MET A 23 -13.93 -2.99 9.94
C MET A 23 -13.91 -3.99 8.77
N ASP A 24 -12.72 -4.42 8.37
CA ASP A 24 -12.52 -5.29 7.20
C ASP A 24 -13.16 -4.69 5.93
N LYS A 25 -12.98 -3.39 5.75
CA LYS A 25 -13.52 -2.63 4.61
C LYS A 25 -12.42 -1.92 3.84
N VAL A 26 -11.32 -2.63 3.60
CA VAL A 26 -10.20 -2.10 2.82
C VAL A 26 -10.60 -2.02 1.35
N SER A 27 -10.48 -0.84 0.77
CA SER A 27 -10.81 -0.61 -0.64
C SER A 27 -9.72 -1.18 -1.56
N HIS A 28 -10.09 -1.43 -2.82
CA HIS A 28 -9.14 -1.94 -3.82
C HIS A 28 -8.07 -0.90 -4.17
N ALA A 29 -8.36 0.38 -4.01
CA ALA A 29 -7.41 1.43 -4.34
C ALA A 29 -7.59 2.63 -3.42
N TYR A 30 -6.47 3.28 -3.12
CA TYR A 30 -6.42 4.52 -2.34
C TYR A 30 -5.55 5.52 -3.07
N ILE A 31 -5.99 6.77 -3.08
CA ILE A 31 -5.19 7.88 -3.60
C ILE A 31 -4.84 8.79 -2.43
N ILE A 32 -3.55 8.93 -2.16
CA ILE A 32 -3.06 9.78 -1.09
C ILE A 32 -2.44 11.03 -1.72
N ASN A 33 -3.11 12.16 -1.56
CA ASN A 33 -2.66 13.43 -2.12
C ASN A 33 -1.91 14.25 -1.07
N GLY A 34 -0.94 14.98 -1.55
CA GLY A 34 -0.18 15.88 -0.68
C GLY A 34 1.05 16.41 -1.40
N PRO A 35 1.65 17.49 -0.88
CA PRO A 35 2.88 18.01 -1.45
C PRO A 35 4.03 17.03 -1.28
N ASP A 36 5.09 17.22 -2.05
CA ASP A 36 6.30 16.42 -1.92
C ASP A 36 6.84 16.52 -0.49
N LYS A 37 7.40 15.41 -0.02
CA LYS A 37 7.98 15.32 1.33
C LYS A 37 6.98 15.54 2.47
N SER A 38 5.70 15.32 2.21
CA SER A 38 4.65 15.43 3.23
C SER A 38 4.46 14.17 4.06
N GLY A 39 5.23 13.11 3.78
CA GLY A 39 5.09 11.82 4.46
C GLY A 39 4.09 10.87 3.82
N LYS A 40 3.57 11.20 2.63
CA LYS A 40 2.57 10.35 1.97
C LYS A 40 3.10 8.96 1.61
N MET A 41 4.38 8.85 1.25
CA MET A 41 5.00 7.54 0.99
C MET A 41 5.11 6.73 2.28
N MET A 42 5.51 7.35 3.38
CA MET A 42 5.55 6.68 4.68
C MET A 42 4.18 6.16 5.08
N LEU A 43 3.14 6.93 4.79
CA LEU A 43 1.75 6.55 5.07
C LEU A 43 1.35 5.32 4.25
N ALA A 44 1.65 5.33 2.96
CA ALA A 44 1.37 4.18 2.08
C ALA A 44 2.13 2.93 2.53
N GLU A 45 3.39 3.09 2.89
CA GLU A 45 4.22 1.99 3.37
C GLU A 45 3.74 1.42 4.71
N ALA A 46 3.35 2.28 5.64
CA ALA A 46 2.80 1.85 6.92
C ALA A 46 1.50 1.07 6.74
N PHE A 47 0.64 1.54 5.85
CA PHE A 47 -0.61 0.85 5.54
C PHE A 47 -0.36 -0.51 4.90
N ALA A 48 0.54 -0.57 3.91
CA ALA A 48 0.90 -1.82 3.24
C ALA A 48 1.49 -2.81 4.22
N GLN A 49 2.40 -2.38 5.09
CA GLN A 49 3.01 -3.23 6.11
C GLN A 49 1.96 -3.79 7.07
N THR A 50 1.00 -2.96 7.47
CA THR A 50 -0.10 -3.38 8.35
C THR A 50 -0.94 -4.46 7.67
N LEU A 51 -1.31 -4.26 6.41
CA LEU A 51 -2.13 -5.22 5.66
C LEU A 51 -1.42 -6.56 5.44
N GLU A 52 -0.10 -6.53 5.27
CA GLU A 52 0.70 -7.74 5.04
C GLU A 52 1.23 -8.37 6.32
N CYS A 53 0.97 -7.78 7.47
CA CYS A 53 1.40 -8.32 8.76
C CYS A 53 0.78 -9.70 8.98
N GLU A 54 1.63 -10.68 9.31
CA GLU A 54 1.18 -12.05 9.53
C GLU A 54 0.28 -12.19 10.77
N LYS A 55 0.37 -11.23 11.68
CA LYS A 55 -0.42 -11.20 12.91
C LYS A 55 -1.59 -10.21 12.85
N LEU A 56 -1.99 -9.82 11.64
CA LEU A 56 -3.03 -8.79 11.47
C LEU A 56 -4.32 -9.14 12.22
N GLU A 57 -4.77 -10.37 12.15
CA GLU A 57 -6.00 -10.80 12.83
C GLU A 57 -5.90 -10.59 14.34
N ASP A 58 -4.75 -10.96 14.92
CA ASP A 58 -4.51 -10.78 16.35
C ASP A 58 -4.40 -9.30 16.72
N VAL A 59 -3.74 -8.52 15.87
CA VAL A 59 -3.61 -7.07 16.08
C VAL A 59 -4.99 -6.41 16.13
N VAL A 60 -5.85 -6.72 15.18
CA VAL A 60 -7.20 -6.17 15.11
C VAL A 60 -8.04 -6.65 16.30
N LYS A 61 -7.96 -7.95 16.62
CA LYS A 61 -8.74 -8.54 17.69
C LYS A 61 -8.37 -7.96 19.06
N ASN A 62 -7.10 -7.67 19.27
CA ASN A 62 -6.60 -7.16 20.54
C ASN A 62 -6.62 -5.63 20.66
N ALA A 63 -6.97 -4.93 19.58
CA ALA A 63 -7.03 -3.48 19.60
C ALA A 63 -8.25 -3.03 20.40
N ALA A 64 -8.04 -2.19 21.42
CA ALA A 64 -9.13 -1.60 22.19
C ALA A 64 -9.88 -0.55 21.36
N GLN A 65 -9.19 0.10 20.45
CA GLN A 65 -9.73 1.10 19.56
C GLN A 65 -8.96 1.06 18.23
N PRO A 66 -9.54 1.56 17.11
CA PRO A 66 -8.86 1.51 15.81
C PRO A 66 -7.48 2.13 15.80
N SER A 67 -7.23 3.15 16.60
CA SER A 67 -5.91 3.80 16.68
C SER A 67 -4.81 2.90 17.27
N ASP A 68 -5.17 1.76 17.84
CA ASP A 68 -4.20 0.79 18.33
C ASP A 68 -3.71 -0.16 17.22
N VAL A 69 -4.30 -0.09 16.04
CA VAL A 69 -3.92 -0.96 14.92
C VAL A 69 -2.59 -0.50 14.34
N GLU A 70 -1.57 -1.31 14.56
CA GLU A 70 -0.21 -1.09 14.07
C GLU A 70 0.35 -2.42 13.57
N PRO A 71 1.29 -2.42 12.61
CA PRO A 71 1.96 -3.67 12.26
C PRO A 71 2.74 -4.19 13.46
N CYS A 72 2.87 -5.51 13.58
CA CYS A 72 3.51 -6.10 14.77
C CYS A 72 5.02 -5.83 14.86
N MET A 73 5.66 -5.49 13.75
CA MET A 73 7.10 -5.23 13.63
C MET A 73 8.01 -6.45 13.86
N GLU A 74 7.46 -7.57 14.23
CA GLU A 74 8.23 -8.74 14.64
C GLU A 74 8.11 -9.92 13.68
N CYS A 75 7.02 -10.03 12.93
CA CYS A 75 6.83 -11.15 12.01
C CYS A 75 7.76 -11.03 10.80
N HIS A 76 7.91 -12.12 10.08
CA HIS A 76 8.77 -12.17 8.90
C HIS A 76 8.36 -11.13 7.85
N SER A 77 7.05 -11.00 7.60
CA SER A 77 6.53 -10.02 6.65
C SER A 77 6.86 -8.59 7.06
N CYS A 78 6.67 -8.24 8.32
CA CYS A 78 7.01 -6.89 8.81
C CYS A 78 8.50 -6.60 8.66
N LYS A 79 9.35 -7.57 8.97
CA LYS A 79 10.80 -7.41 8.82
C LYS A 79 11.20 -7.22 7.37
N GLN A 80 10.58 -7.97 6.45
CA GLN A 80 10.81 -7.79 5.02
C GLN A 80 10.31 -6.42 4.53
N ALA A 81 9.16 -5.97 5.02
CA ALA A 81 8.62 -4.67 4.65
C ALA A 81 9.51 -3.52 5.08
N MET A 82 10.10 -3.61 6.27
CA MET A 82 11.00 -2.57 6.79
C MET A 82 12.25 -2.40 5.94
N THR A 83 12.69 -3.45 5.25
CA THR A 83 13.83 -3.39 4.34
C THR A 83 13.42 -3.31 2.86
N LYS A 84 12.13 -3.11 2.60
CA LYS A 84 11.54 -3.04 1.24
C LYS A 84 11.73 -4.32 0.43
N ASN A 85 11.77 -5.46 1.11
CA ASN A 85 11.97 -6.78 0.51
C ASN A 85 10.74 -7.69 0.59
N GLN A 86 9.60 -7.18 1.07
CA GLN A 86 8.38 -7.97 1.12
C GLN A 86 7.88 -8.22 -0.31
N PRO A 87 7.81 -9.49 -0.77
CA PRO A 87 7.53 -9.77 -2.18
C PRO A 87 6.12 -9.41 -2.63
N ASP A 88 5.17 -9.30 -1.69
CA ASP A 88 3.79 -8.95 -2.01
C ASP A 88 3.50 -7.45 -1.88
N ILE A 89 4.52 -6.65 -1.56
CA ILE A 89 4.46 -5.18 -1.63
C ILE A 89 5.36 -4.76 -2.79
N ILE A 90 4.74 -4.34 -3.88
CA ILE A 90 5.43 -4.05 -5.13
C ILE A 90 5.46 -2.54 -5.37
N TYR A 91 6.66 -2.00 -5.50
CA TYR A 91 6.87 -0.59 -5.82
C TYR A 91 6.94 -0.45 -7.34
N VAL A 92 5.97 0.22 -7.92
CA VAL A 92 5.93 0.43 -9.37
C VAL A 92 6.99 1.47 -9.75
N ARG A 93 7.82 1.11 -10.72
CA ARG A 93 8.92 1.97 -11.19
C ARG A 93 8.64 2.46 -12.61
N HIS A 94 9.21 3.60 -12.97
CA HIS A 94 9.11 4.13 -14.32
C HIS A 94 10.48 4.55 -14.84
N GLU A 95 10.72 4.29 -16.12
CA GLU A 95 12.00 4.58 -16.74
C GLU A 95 12.20 6.07 -17.02
N LYS A 96 11.11 6.75 -17.40
CA LYS A 96 11.15 8.17 -17.71
C LYS A 96 10.89 8.99 -16.46
N PRO A 97 11.69 10.01 -16.16
CA PRO A 97 11.56 10.73 -14.89
C PRO A 97 10.24 11.49 -14.73
N ASN A 98 9.62 11.90 -15.84
CA ASN A 98 8.41 12.72 -15.79
C ASN A 98 7.14 12.02 -16.24
N THR A 99 7.20 10.74 -16.57
CA THR A 99 6.07 10.02 -17.12
C THR A 99 6.04 8.56 -16.66
N ILE A 100 4.89 8.12 -16.21
CA ILE A 100 4.62 6.70 -15.99
C ILE A 100 3.84 6.23 -17.22
N SER A 101 4.46 5.36 -18.01
CA SER A 101 3.89 4.90 -19.28
C SER A 101 2.92 3.74 -19.09
N VAL A 102 2.13 3.46 -20.14
CA VAL A 102 1.25 2.30 -20.14
C VAL A 102 2.05 0.99 -20.00
N ASP A 103 3.25 0.92 -20.56
CA ASP A 103 4.10 -0.27 -20.43
C ASP A 103 4.56 -0.49 -19.00
N ASP A 104 4.84 0.58 -18.26
CA ASP A 104 5.19 0.48 -16.84
C ASP A 104 4.04 -0.18 -16.05
N ILE A 105 2.81 0.25 -16.32
CA ILE A 105 1.64 -0.28 -15.64
C ILE A 105 1.33 -1.71 -16.11
N ARG A 106 1.33 -1.96 -17.40
CA ARG A 106 1.05 -3.30 -17.93
C ARG A 106 2.03 -4.34 -17.40
N THR A 107 3.31 -4.03 -17.44
CA THR A 107 4.35 -4.96 -17.02
C THR A 107 4.34 -5.20 -15.52
N GLN A 108 4.23 -4.15 -14.73
CA GLN A 108 4.40 -4.23 -13.28
C GLN A 108 3.11 -4.47 -12.53
N VAL A 109 1.97 -4.11 -13.07
CA VAL A 109 0.66 -4.27 -12.41
C VAL A 109 -0.22 -5.27 -13.14
N ASN A 110 -0.65 -4.96 -14.36
CA ASN A 110 -1.65 -5.78 -15.06
C ASN A 110 -1.20 -7.23 -15.26
N ASN A 111 0.03 -7.44 -15.71
CA ASN A 111 0.56 -8.78 -15.94
C ASN A 111 0.91 -9.49 -14.64
N ASP A 112 1.32 -8.74 -13.64
CA ASP A 112 1.73 -9.30 -12.36
C ASP A 112 0.55 -9.70 -11.47
N ILE A 113 -0.56 -8.98 -11.57
CA ILE A 113 -1.72 -9.18 -10.68
C ILE A 113 -2.36 -10.55 -10.82
N VAL A 114 -2.17 -11.23 -11.95
CA VAL A 114 -2.68 -12.59 -12.16
C VAL A 114 -1.88 -13.62 -11.38
N ILE A 115 -0.71 -13.26 -10.88
CA ILE A 115 0.13 -14.13 -10.07
C ILE A 115 -0.31 -13.99 -8.62
N LYS A 116 -0.58 -15.12 -7.97
CA LYS A 116 -1.03 -15.10 -6.57
C LYS A 116 0.02 -14.54 -5.64
N PRO A 117 -0.37 -13.95 -4.49
CA PRO A 117 0.58 -13.52 -3.47
C PRO A 117 1.49 -14.67 -3.03
N TYR A 118 2.73 -14.33 -2.70
CA TYR A 118 3.72 -15.33 -2.29
C TYR A 118 3.42 -15.92 -0.91
N SER A 119 3.11 -15.07 0.04
CA SER A 119 2.94 -15.51 1.42
C SER A 119 1.86 -14.76 2.17
N SER A 120 1.26 -13.76 1.56
CA SER A 120 0.36 -12.83 2.21
C SER A 120 -1.06 -12.94 1.67
N ARG A 121 -2.00 -12.36 2.40
CA ARG A 121 -3.40 -12.26 2.06
C ARG A 121 -3.66 -11.32 0.88
N TYR A 122 -2.85 -10.27 0.77
CA TYR A 122 -2.98 -9.20 -0.22
C TYR A 122 -1.76 -9.14 -1.11
N LYS A 123 -1.97 -8.61 -2.30
CA LYS A 123 -0.88 -8.21 -3.19
C LYS A 123 -1.03 -6.70 -3.39
N ILE A 124 -0.03 -5.94 -2.96
CA ILE A 124 -0.13 -4.48 -2.87
C ILE A 124 0.84 -3.81 -3.82
N TYR A 125 0.33 -2.84 -4.57
CA TYR A 125 1.14 -2.05 -5.49
C TYR A 125 1.18 -0.61 -5.00
N ILE A 126 2.37 -0.07 -4.82
CA ILE A 126 2.57 1.31 -4.43
C ILE A 126 3.08 2.08 -5.65
N ILE A 127 2.31 3.06 -6.09
CA ILE A 127 2.65 3.89 -7.24
C ILE A 127 2.96 5.30 -6.74
N ASP A 128 4.25 5.60 -6.64
CA ASP A 128 4.69 6.94 -6.27
C ASP A 128 4.56 7.86 -7.47
N GLU A 129 4.27 9.12 -7.21
CA GLU A 129 4.10 10.13 -8.26
C GLU A 129 3.06 9.72 -9.29
N ALA A 130 1.91 9.21 -8.81
CA ALA A 130 0.84 8.69 -9.66
C ALA A 130 0.30 9.73 -10.66
N GLU A 131 0.44 11.01 -10.36
CA GLU A 131 0.06 12.11 -11.24
C GLU A 131 0.87 12.14 -12.55
N LYS A 132 2.00 11.44 -12.58
CA LYS A 132 2.83 11.32 -13.79
C LYS A 132 2.34 10.28 -14.78
N MET A 133 1.31 9.50 -14.41
CA MET A 133 0.72 8.53 -15.34
C MET A 133 0.08 9.28 -16.51
N ASN A 134 0.43 8.87 -17.74
CA ASN A 134 -0.27 9.38 -18.92
C ASN A 134 -1.66 8.75 -19.01
N GLU A 135 -2.48 9.22 -19.93
CA GLU A 135 -3.87 8.77 -20.07
C GLU A 135 -3.97 7.25 -20.29
N GLN A 136 -3.09 6.70 -21.11
CA GLN A 136 -3.08 5.27 -21.42
C GLN A 136 -2.73 4.44 -20.18
N ALA A 137 -1.77 4.91 -19.38
CA ALA A 137 -1.40 4.23 -18.13
C ALA A 137 -2.57 4.27 -17.14
N GLN A 138 -3.24 5.40 -17.02
CA GLN A 138 -4.41 5.54 -16.15
C GLN A 138 -5.52 4.59 -16.57
N ASN A 139 -5.80 4.48 -17.87
CA ASN A 139 -6.84 3.60 -18.38
C ASN A 139 -6.50 2.13 -18.14
N ALA A 140 -5.25 1.74 -18.33
CA ALA A 140 -4.80 0.37 -18.06
C ALA A 140 -4.97 0.01 -16.58
N LEU A 141 -4.63 0.93 -15.68
CA LEU A 141 -4.78 0.72 -14.24
C LEU A 141 -6.26 0.62 -13.85
N LEU A 142 -7.10 1.51 -14.38
CA LEU A 142 -8.54 1.52 -14.08
C LEU A 142 -9.22 0.21 -14.44
N LYS A 143 -8.83 -0.42 -15.53
CA LYS A 143 -9.34 -1.74 -15.92
C LYS A 143 -9.13 -2.77 -14.81
N THR A 144 -7.94 -2.80 -14.24
CA THR A 144 -7.59 -3.73 -13.19
C THR A 144 -8.33 -3.43 -11.89
N ILE A 145 -8.48 -2.16 -11.55
CA ILE A 145 -9.19 -1.74 -10.33
C ILE A 145 -10.69 -2.02 -10.43
N ALA A 146 -11.28 -1.78 -11.59
CA ALA A 146 -12.71 -1.94 -11.79
C ALA A 146 -13.16 -3.40 -11.91
N GLU A 147 -12.23 -4.31 -12.24
CA GLU A 147 -12.49 -5.75 -12.40
C GLU A 147 -11.67 -6.53 -11.38
N PRO A 148 -12.07 -6.55 -10.11
CA PRO A 148 -11.33 -7.24 -9.05
C PRO A 148 -11.35 -8.77 -9.21
#